data_98e295e4c60dd234787f581b9c71ab75
#
_entry.id   98e295e4c60dd234787f581b9c71ab75
#
_cell.length_a   1.000
_cell.length_b   1.000
_cell.length_c   1.000
_cell.angle_alpha   90.00
_cell.angle_beta   90.00
_cell.angle_gamma   90.00
#
_symmetry.space_group_name_H-M   'P 1'
#
loop_
_entity.id
_entity.type
_entity.pdbx_description
1 polymer ?
#
loop_
_entity_poly.entity_id
_entity_poly.type
_entity_poly.pdbx_seq_one_letter_code
_entity_poly.pdbx_strand_id
1 'polypeptide(L)'
;MTHVHLAIDPEFSMKDGSRPGTKIGSFDAGDINYCSQYLTGLVRKHKLTPKILIVHRFTQGMVKGYDQIKLHPEVQLVVNMDGWGAPVLKRDTYKQYIYREPVQFTGFKLFYKNDLKRPPHHMLTPSEILKLVPQPIYIHYQ
;
A
#
# COMPACT_ATOMS: atom_id res chain seq x y z
N MET A 1 17.30 -0.63 -15.50
CA MET A 1 17.40 0.25 -14.30
C MET A 1 17.13 -0.61 -13.05
N THR A 2 18.15 -0.80 -12.24
CA THR A 2 18.09 -1.66 -11.04
C THR A 2 17.30 -1.02 -9.89
N HIS A 3 17.24 0.32 -9.83
CA HIS A 3 16.68 1.07 -8.71
C HIS A 3 15.23 1.55 -8.90
N VAL A 4 14.56 1.16 -10.00
CA VAL A 4 13.16 1.54 -10.25
C VAL A 4 12.25 0.45 -9.72
N HIS A 5 11.29 0.83 -8.89
CA HIS A 5 10.24 0.00 -8.32
C HIS A 5 8.87 0.48 -8.80
N LEU A 6 7.81 -0.25 -8.54
CA LEU A 6 6.45 0.12 -8.95
C LEU A 6 5.58 0.39 -7.72
N ALA A 7 4.84 1.48 -7.75
CA ALA A 7 3.74 1.74 -6.83
C ALA A 7 2.44 1.85 -7.63
N ILE A 8 1.38 1.25 -7.12
CA ILE A 8 0.03 1.33 -7.69
C ILE A 8 -0.93 1.87 -6.64
N ASP A 9 -1.86 2.70 -7.10
CA ASP A 9 -2.83 3.35 -6.24
C ASP A 9 -4.26 3.01 -6.68
N PRO A 10 -4.91 2.06 -6.00
CA PRO A 10 -6.27 1.65 -6.31
C PRO A 10 -7.28 2.79 -6.21
N GLU A 11 -7.00 3.85 -5.42
CA GLU A 11 -7.90 5.01 -5.25
C GLU A 11 -8.35 5.59 -6.59
N PHE A 12 -7.46 5.59 -7.59
CA PHE A 12 -7.73 6.19 -8.89
C PHE A 12 -8.21 5.19 -9.97
N SER A 13 -8.36 3.91 -9.63
CA SER A 13 -8.82 2.88 -10.57
C SER A 13 -10.34 2.80 -10.63
N MET A 14 -10.92 3.43 -11.65
CA MET A 14 -12.36 3.48 -11.88
C MET A 14 -12.81 2.36 -12.80
N LYS A 15 -13.28 1.26 -12.24
CA LYS A 15 -13.77 0.09 -13.01
C LYS A 15 -15.04 0.36 -13.81
N ASP A 16 -15.80 1.37 -13.46
CA ASP A 16 -17.05 1.75 -14.11
C ASP A 16 -16.91 2.91 -15.13
N GLY A 17 -15.68 3.35 -15.42
CA GLY A 17 -15.43 4.45 -16.33
C GLY A 17 -15.67 5.84 -15.74
N SER A 18 -15.96 5.97 -14.44
CA SER A 18 -16.05 7.27 -13.77
C SER A 18 -14.73 8.02 -13.86
N ARG A 19 -14.80 9.34 -13.76
CA ARG A 19 -13.58 10.17 -13.70
C ARG A 19 -12.77 9.89 -12.43
N PRO A 20 -11.45 9.64 -12.53
CA PRO A 20 -10.59 9.46 -11.35
C PRO A 20 -10.73 10.61 -10.35
N GLY A 21 -10.78 10.28 -9.05
CA GLY A 21 -10.93 11.25 -7.97
C GLY A 21 -12.37 11.64 -7.64
N THR A 22 -13.39 11.15 -8.38
CA THR A 22 -14.81 11.39 -8.05
C THR A 22 -15.31 10.47 -6.92
N LYS A 23 -14.67 9.34 -6.76
CA LYS A 23 -14.88 8.36 -5.69
C LYS A 23 -13.59 7.57 -5.47
N ILE A 24 -13.55 6.78 -4.41
CA ILE A 24 -12.43 5.86 -4.15
C ILE A 24 -12.59 4.64 -5.06
N GLY A 25 -11.57 4.37 -5.87
CA GLY A 25 -11.51 3.23 -6.77
C GLY A 25 -11.06 1.93 -6.11
N SER A 26 -10.80 0.91 -6.92
CA SER A 26 -10.37 -0.41 -6.41
C SER A 26 -9.54 -1.18 -7.42
N PHE A 27 -8.65 -2.03 -6.90
CA PHE A 27 -8.07 -3.17 -7.60
C PHE A 27 -8.59 -4.47 -6.99
N ASP A 28 -8.78 -5.48 -7.82
CA ASP A 28 -8.94 -6.85 -7.35
C ASP A 28 -7.58 -7.59 -7.37
N ALA A 29 -7.58 -8.82 -6.86
CA ALA A 29 -6.39 -9.66 -6.86
C ALA A 29 -5.83 -9.89 -8.28
N GLY A 30 -6.68 -9.95 -9.30
CA GLY A 30 -6.26 -10.10 -10.70
C GLY A 30 -5.42 -8.93 -11.19
N ASP A 31 -5.83 -7.69 -10.88
CA ASP A 31 -5.08 -6.48 -11.23
C ASP A 31 -3.69 -6.47 -10.57
N ILE A 32 -3.64 -6.80 -9.27
CA ILE A 32 -2.38 -6.81 -8.50
C ILE A 32 -1.48 -7.96 -9.00
N ASN A 33 -2.04 -9.13 -9.25
CA ASN A 33 -1.32 -10.28 -9.80
C ASN A 33 -0.76 -9.98 -11.19
N TYR A 34 -1.47 -9.24 -12.02
CA TYR A 34 -0.96 -8.79 -13.32
C TYR A 34 0.30 -7.92 -13.16
N CYS A 35 0.26 -6.93 -12.25
CA CYS A 35 1.40 -6.07 -11.98
C CYS A 35 2.62 -6.87 -11.46
N SER A 36 2.40 -7.77 -10.50
CA SER A 36 3.48 -8.58 -9.92
C SER A 36 4.06 -9.56 -10.95
N GLN A 37 3.22 -10.17 -11.78
CA GLN A 37 3.66 -11.06 -12.86
C GLN A 37 4.48 -10.31 -13.92
N TYR A 38 4.06 -9.10 -14.27
CA TYR A 38 4.81 -8.25 -15.21
C TYR A 38 6.21 -7.92 -14.65
N LEU A 39 6.30 -7.51 -13.38
CA LEU A 39 7.58 -7.26 -12.72
C LEU A 39 8.45 -8.52 -12.64
N THR A 40 7.86 -9.68 -12.35
CA THR A 40 8.53 -10.98 -12.36
C THR A 40 9.16 -11.26 -13.71
N GLY A 41 8.41 -11.03 -14.81
CA GLY A 41 8.92 -11.16 -16.16
C GLY A 41 10.13 -10.27 -16.45
N LEU A 42 10.08 -9.00 -16.01
CA LEU A 42 11.21 -8.06 -16.16
C LEU A 42 12.43 -8.52 -15.37
N VAL A 43 12.25 -8.93 -14.11
CA VAL A 43 13.35 -9.40 -13.25
C VAL A 43 14.04 -10.60 -13.88
N ARG A 44 13.30 -11.59 -14.34
CA ARG A 44 13.84 -12.81 -14.98
C ARG A 44 14.53 -12.49 -16.29
N LYS A 45 13.86 -11.73 -17.18
CA LYS A 45 14.40 -11.36 -18.50
C LYS A 45 15.72 -10.60 -18.41
N HIS A 46 15.85 -9.70 -17.46
CA HIS A 46 17.00 -8.81 -17.34
C HIS A 46 17.94 -9.17 -16.17
N LYS A 47 17.73 -10.33 -15.51
CA LYS A 47 18.53 -10.81 -14.37
C LYS A 47 18.70 -9.73 -13.29
N LEU A 48 17.59 -9.07 -12.94
CA LEU A 48 17.59 -7.98 -11.95
C LEU A 48 17.46 -8.54 -10.54
N THR A 49 17.79 -7.70 -9.56
CA THR A 49 17.37 -7.92 -8.17
C THR A 49 15.85 -7.86 -8.06
N PRO A 50 15.24 -8.53 -7.07
CA PRO A 50 13.80 -8.47 -6.85
C PRO A 50 13.28 -7.04 -6.80
N LYS A 51 12.08 -6.83 -7.36
CA LYS A 51 11.42 -5.53 -7.38
C LYS A 51 10.44 -5.38 -6.23
N ILE A 52 10.27 -4.15 -5.77
CA ILE A 52 9.22 -3.82 -4.80
C ILE A 52 7.98 -3.40 -5.59
N LEU A 53 6.84 -4.00 -5.23
CA LEU A 53 5.51 -3.57 -5.66
C LEU A 53 4.78 -3.00 -4.44
N ILE A 54 4.53 -1.70 -4.45
CA ILE A 54 3.78 -1.01 -3.40
C ILE A 54 2.32 -0.89 -3.83
N VAL A 55 1.40 -1.36 -2.99
CA VAL A 55 -0.05 -1.22 -3.16
C VAL A 55 -0.57 -0.29 -2.07
N HIS A 56 -1.02 0.89 -2.45
CA HIS A 56 -1.60 1.85 -1.51
C HIS A 56 -3.00 1.42 -1.07
N ARG A 57 -3.31 1.57 0.23
CA ARG A 57 -4.60 1.16 0.77
C ARG A 57 -4.96 1.93 2.04
N PHE A 58 -6.16 2.51 2.07
CA PHE A 58 -6.72 3.15 3.27
C PHE A 58 -8.21 2.85 3.49
N THR A 59 -8.85 2.09 2.59
CA THR A 59 -10.19 1.53 2.80
C THR A 59 -10.21 0.05 2.44
N GLN A 60 -11.20 -0.67 2.96
CA GLN A 60 -11.36 -2.09 2.65
C GLN A 60 -11.62 -2.31 1.16
N GLY A 61 -12.49 -1.50 0.56
CA GLY A 61 -12.91 -1.64 -0.84
C GLY A 61 -11.80 -1.38 -1.87
N MET A 62 -10.69 -0.76 -1.48
CA MET A 62 -9.59 -0.48 -2.41
C MET A 62 -8.87 -1.75 -2.90
N VAL A 63 -8.82 -2.81 -2.08
CA VAL A 63 -8.22 -4.10 -2.46
C VAL A 63 -9.23 -5.19 -2.22
N LYS A 64 -9.67 -5.86 -3.29
CA LYS A 64 -10.63 -6.96 -3.24
C LYS A 64 -9.92 -8.29 -3.43
N GLY A 65 -10.29 -9.29 -2.62
CA GLY A 65 -9.70 -10.64 -2.71
C GLY A 65 -8.22 -10.68 -2.35
N TYR A 66 -7.81 -9.99 -1.28
CA TYR A 66 -6.40 -9.92 -0.85
C TYR A 66 -5.77 -11.30 -0.64
N ASP A 67 -6.57 -12.29 -0.22
CA ASP A 67 -6.19 -13.69 0.00
C ASP A 67 -5.91 -14.47 -1.30
N GLN A 68 -6.28 -13.91 -2.44
CA GLN A 68 -6.03 -14.47 -3.78
C GLN A 68 -4.81 -13.82 -4.46
N ILE A 69 -4.12 -12.91 -3.79
CA ILE A 69 -2.91 -12.29 -4.31
C ILE A 69 -1.76 -13.31 -4.30
N LYS A 70 -1.14 -13.50 -5.47
CA LYS A 70 -0.04 -14.45 -5.66
C LYS A 70 1.29 -13.78 -5.39
N LEU A 71 2.11 -14.41 -4.54
CA LEU A 71 3.47 -13.95 -4.24
C LEU A 71 4.48 -14.59 -5.19
N HIS A 72 5.49 -13.82 -5.57
CA HIS A 72 6.58 -14.25 -6.44
C HIS A 72 7.93 -13.93 -5.80
N PRO A 73 8.93 -14.83 -5.89
CA PRO A 73 10.28 -14.57 -5.32
C PRO A 73 10.94 -13.31 -5.91
N GLU A 74 10.57 -12.94 -7.12
CA GLU A 74 11.11 -11.78 -7.83
C GLU A 74 10.46 -10.46 -7.42
N VAL A 75 9.38 -10.50 -6.61
CA VAL A 75 8.62 -9.30 -6.22
C VAL A 75 8.36 -9.30 -4.73
N GLN A 76 8.79 -8.24 -4.07
CA GLN A 76 8.46 -7.94 -2.68
C GLN A 76 7.22 -7.04 -2.67
N LEU A 77 6.07 -7.59 -2.25
CA LEU A 77 4.81 -6.86 -2.24
C LEU A 77 4.60 -6.16 -0.89
N VAL A 78 4.43 -4.85 -0.92
CA VAL A 78 4.19 -4.02 0.26
C VAL A 78 2.78 -3.44 0.19
N VAL A 79 1.90 -3.80 1.12
CA VAL A 79 0.62 -3.11 1.30
C VAL A 79 0.86 -1.92 2.22
N ASN A 80 0.73 -0.73 1.65
CA ASN A 80 1.07 0.53 2.32
C ASN A 80 -0.19 1.25 2.81
N MET A 81 -0.33 1.43 4.12
CA MET A 81 -1.41 2.24 4.68
C MET A 81 -1.20 3.71 4.29
N ASP A 82 -2.07 4.23 3.43
CA ASP A 82 -1.95 5.54 2.77
C ASP A 82 -2.99 6.57 3.23
N GLY A 83 -3.81 6.26 4.21
CA GLY A 83 -4.79 7.20 4.75
C GLY A 83 -4.14 8.32 5.57
N TRP A 84 -4.60 9.57 5.37
CA TRP A 84 -4.21 10.68 6.22
C TRP A 84 -5.21 10.89 7.36
N GLY A 85 -4.77 11.52 8.45
CA GLY A 85 -5.63 11.86 9.57
C GLY A 85 -4.95 11.72 10.93
N ALA A 86 -5.77 11.81 11.98
CA ALA A 86 -5.30 11.68 13.36
C ALA A 86 -4.65 10.31 13.63
N PRO A 87 -3.71 10.22 14.58
CA PRO A 87 -3.02 8.98 14.92
C PRO A 87 -3.93 7.78 15.20
N VAL A 88 -5.04 8.01 15.90
CA VAL A 88 -6.02 6.95 16.24
C VAL A 88 -6.63 6.39 14.97
N LEU A 89 -7.11 7.24 14.05
CA LEU A 89 -7.69 6.82 12.79
C LEU A 89 -6.70 6.03 11.95
N LYS A 90 -5.45 6.50 11.87
CA LYS A 90 -4.41 5.82 11.09
C LYS A 90 -4.05 4.45 11.66
N ARG A 91 -3.97 4.33 12.98
CA ARG A 91 -3.73 3.03 13.66
C ARG A 91 -4.89 2.07 13.44
N ASP A 92 -6.13 2.56 13.50
CA ASP A 92 -7.33 1.77 13.23
C ASP A 92 -7.36 1.27 11.78
N THR A 93 -7.09 2.15 10.82
CA THR A 93 -6.99 1.80 9.39
C THR A 93 -5.93 0.73 9.17
N TYR A 94 -4.75 0.89 9.79
CA TYR A 94 -3.67 -0.10 9.71
C TYR A 94 -4.11 -1.45 10.27
N LYS A 95 -4.74 -1.46 11.45
CA LYS A 95 -5.25 -2.67 12.09
C LYS A 95 -6.32 -3.37 11.24
N GLN A 96 -7.25 -2.61 10.66
CA GLN A 96 -8.39 -3.19 9.93
C GLN A 96 -7.99 -3.73 8.56
N TYR A 97 -7.15 -3.01 7.81
CA TYR A 97 -6.91 -3.32 6.39
C TYR A 97 -5.50 -3.83 6.09
N ILE A 98 -4.57 -3.70 7.04
CA ILE A 98 -3.21 -4.20 6.87
C ILE A 98 -2.98 -5.44 7.75
N TYR A 99 -3.29 -5.34 9.06
CA TYR A 99 -3.10 -6.45 9.98
C TYR A 99 -4.09 -7.60 9.76
N ARG A 100 -5.39 -7.28 9.64
CA ARG A 100 -6.45 -8.30 9.49
C ARG A 100 -6.53 -8.91 8.09
N GLU A 101 -6.00 -8.22 7.10
CA GLU A 101 -5.97 -8.67 5.71
C GLU A 101 -4.51 -8.74 5.20
N PRO A 102 -3.70 -9.66 5.77
CA PRO A 102 -2.27 -9.72 5.50
C PRO A 102 -2.00 -10.25 4.09
N VAL A 103 -0.95 -9.72 3.44
CA VAL A 103 -0.46 -10.23 2.16
C VAL A 103 1.00 -10.64 2.29
N GLN A 104 1.95 -9.70 2.34
CA GLN A 104 3.37 -10.05 2.52
C GLN A 104 4.04 -9.04 3.46
N PHE A 105 4.45 -7.88 2.94
CA PHE A 105 5.08 -6.82 3.72
C PHE A 105 4.12 -5.65 3.92
N THR A 106 4.40 -4.83 4.90
CA THR A 106 3.55 -3.70 5.25
C THR A 106 4.31 -2.38 5.19
N GLY A 107 3.58 -1.32 4.86
CA GLY A 107 4.09 0.04 4.86
C GLY A 107 3.15 1.01 5.57
N PHE A 108 3.68 2.18 5.89
CA PHE A 108 2.94 3.24 6.55
C PHE A 108 3.29 4.61 5.96
N LYS A 109 2.31 5.37 5.52
CA LYS A 109 2.50 6.71 4.97
C LYS A 109 2.14 7.78 5.98
N LEU A 110 2.94 8.83 6.03
CA LEU A 110 2.77 10.01 6.86
C LEU A 110 2.62 11.24 5.99
N PHE A 111 1.76 12.15 6.40
CA PHE A 111 1.50 13.40 5.68
C PHE A 111 1.84 14.59 6.56
N TYR A 112 2.91 15.31 6.25
CA TYR A 112 3.40 16.47 7.03
C TYR A 112 2.34 17.53 7.34
N LYS A 113 1.42 17.76 6.40
CA LYS A 113 0.35 18.75 6.56
C LYS A 113 -0.98 18.14 6.96
N ASN A 114 -1.35 17.03 6.30
CA ASN A 114 -2.70 16.50 6.43
C ASN A 114 -2.94 15.77 7.74
N ASP A 115 -1.94 15.07 8.27
CA ASP A 115 -2.06 14.37 9.56
C ASP A 115 -2.23 15.35 10.74
N LEU A 116 -1.84 16.61 10.55
CA LEU A 116 -1.99 17.67 11.56
C LEU A 116 -3.33 18.41 11.49
N LYS A 117 -4.18 18.16 10.49
CA LYS A 117 -5.45 18.89 10.31
C LYS A 117 -6.52 18.54 11.33
N ARG A 118 -6.42 17.41 12.00
CA ARG A 118 -7.40 16.93 12.98
C ARG A 118 -6.77 16.78 14.35
N PRO A 119 -7.53 17.03 15.45
CA PRO A 119 -7.02 16.76 16.79
C PRO A 119 -6.51 15.31 16.93
N PRO A 120 -5.45 15.08 17.68
CA PRO A 120 -4.67 15.99 18.52
C PRO A 120 -3.62 16.85 17.79
N HIS A 121 -3.72 17.06 16.48
CA HIS A 121 -2.77 17.82 15.66
C HIS A 121 -1.34 17.29 15.77
N HIS A 122 -1.21 15.97 15.79
CA HIS A 122 0.03 15.24 16.02
C HIS A 122 0.25 14.21 14.91
N MET A 123 1.43 14.18 14.34
CA MET A 123 1.86 13.15 13.40
C MET A 123 2.57 12.04 14.17
N LEU A 124 2.27 10.78 13.83
CA LEU A 124 2.96 9.63 14.44
C LEU A 124 4.47 9.73 14.24
N THR A 125 5.21 9.51 15.31
CA THR A 125 6.68 9.45 15.28
C THR A 125 7.18 8.10 14.72
N PRO A 126 8.41 8.02 14.23
CA PRO A 126 9.02 6.75 13.82
C PRO A 126 8.93 5.68 14.92
N SER A 127 9.20 6.05 16.18
CA SER A 127 9.13 5.13 17.33
C SER A 127 7.72 4.57 17.55
N GLU A 128 6.68 5.34 17.30
CA GLU A 128 5.29 4.89 17.40
C GLU A 128 4.92 3.96 16.24
N ILE A 129 5.38 4.27 15.02
CA ILE A 129 5.13 3.45 13.83
C ILE A 129 5.82 2.09 13.95
N LEU A 130 7.06 2.05 14.42
CA LEU A 130 7.81 0.82 14.60
C LEU A 130 7.26 -0.10 15.70
N LYS A 131 6.31 0.38 16.52
CA LYS A 131 5.56 -0.43 17.50
C LYS A 131 4.28 -1.03 16.93
N LEU A 132 3.89 -0.70 15.70
CA LEU A 132 2.72 -1.30 15.06
C LEU A 132 2.94 -2.79 14.77
N VAL A 133 1.85 -3.54 14.77
CA VAL A 133 1.88 -4.98 14.45
C VAL A 133 0.97 -5.23 13.24
N PRO A 134 1.51 -5.85 12.16
CA PRO A 134 2.94 -6.14 11.94
C PRO A 134 3.76 -4.85 11.85
N GLN A 135 5.04 -4.92 12.17
CA GLN A 135 5.92 -3.76 12.06
C GLN A 135 6.09 -3.38 10.58
N PRO A 136 5.81 -2.11 10.20
CA PRO A 136 6.03 -1.67 8.83
C PRO A 136 7.52 -1.71 8.46
N ILE A 137 7.82 -2.20 7.26
CA ILE A 137 9.19 -2.17 6.71
C ILE A 137 9.38 -1.04 5.71
N TYR A 138 8.32 -0.36 5.32
CA TYR A 138 8.32 0.79 4.42
C TYR A 138 7.62 1.96 5.08
N ILE A 139 8.32 3.08 5.23
CA ILE A 139 7.76 4.32 5.79
C ILE A 139 7.90 5.42 4.75
N HIS A 140 6.78 6.01 4.35
CA HIS A 140 6.71 7.03 3.33
C HIS A 140 6.24 8.36 3.93
N TYR A 141 6.95 9.43 3.63
CA TYR A 141 6.59 10.80 4.02
C TYR A 141 6.18 11.63 2.81
N GLN A 142 5.09 12.39 2.94
CA GLN A 142 4.57 13.28 1.89
C GLN A 142 4.16 14.65 2.45
#